data_c5f4299b6fe7a25536af2392be00d441
#
_entry.id   c5f4299b6fe7a25536af2392be00d441
#
_cell.length_a   1.000
_cell.length_b   1.000
_cell.length_c   1.000
_cell.angle_alpha   90.00
_cell.angle_beta   90.00
_cell.angle_gamma   90.00
#
_symmetry.space_group_name_H-M   'P 1'
#
loop_
_entity.id
_entity.type
_entity.pdbx_description
1 polymer ?
#
loop_
_entity_poly.entity_id
_entity_poly.type
_entity_poly.pdbx_seq_one_letter_code
_entity_poly.pdbx_strand_id
1 'polypeptide(L)'
;MYKRQGKARIAREGKDLTIVAHSYMVLEAIRCADVLKVKGVSIEVLDLRSIRPLDTDAILNSVKKTGRLLVADNGWVHFGVSAEIISIVTENIFDRLLCAPERIGMNNSPSPSTRALANNFYPRAKDLAKIVCKILKKKVDLEALFPKSSLSQDIPDPAFNGPF
;
A
#
# COMPACT_ATOMS: atom_id res chain seq x y z
N MET A 1 20.52 -8.95 15.78
CA MET A 1 20.22 -7.62 15.18
C MET A 1 18.89 -7.15 15.74
N TYR A 2 18.89 -6.18 16.64
CA TYR A 2 17.64 -5.64 17.19
C TYR A 2 16.95 -4.82 16.09
N LYS A 3 15.80 -5.31 15.57
CA LYS A 3 14.93 -4.50 14.72
C LYS A 3 14.45 -3.31 15.56
N ARG A 4 14.48 -2.11 14.99
CA ARG A 4 13.92 -0.91 15.63
C ARG A 4 12.40 -1.03 15.67
N GLN A 5 11.88 -1.72 16.70
CA GLN A 5 10.44 -1.83 16.92
C GLN A 5 9.84 -0.44 17.15
N GLY A 6 8.65 -0.21 16.62
CA GLY A 6 7.97 1.08 16.72
C GLY A 6 8.57 2.20 15.87
N LYS A 7 9.45 1.87 14.91
CA LYS A 7 9.97 2.84 13.94
C LYS A 7 9.73 2.36 12.52
N ALA A 8 8.91 3.12 11.81
CA ALA A 8 8.66 2.95 10.39
C ALA A 8 9.90 3.35 9.55
N ARG A 9 9.89 2.98 8.28
CA ARG A 9 10.94 3.33 7.32
C ARG A 9 10.32 3.87 6.04
N ILE A 10 10.81 4.98 5.55
CA ILE A 10 10.56 5.41 4.18
C ILE A 10 11.32 4.44 3.27
N ALA A 11 10.60 3.51 2.66
CA ALA A 11 11.16 2.55 1.72
C ALA A 11 11.41 3.19 0.35
N ARG A 12 10.66 4.24 0.04
CA ARG A 12 10.81 5.06 -1.16
C ARG A 12 10.31 6.47 -0.90
N GLU A 13 11.08 7.47 -1.29
CA GLU A 13 10.67 8.87 -1.22
C GLU A 13 9.67 9.22 -2.33
N GLY A 14 8.72 10.11 -2.00
CA GLY A 14 7.72 10.61 -2.93
C GLY A 14 7.07 11.91 -2.46
N LYS A 15 6.24 12.52 -3.33
CA LYS A 15 5.61 13.82 -3.05
C LYS A 15 4.13 13.92 -3.44
N ASP A 16 3.61 13.01 -4.25
CA ASP A 16 2.25 13.12 -4.78
C ASP A 16 1.22 12.34 -3.95
N LEU A 17 1.62 11.23 -3.35
CA LEU A 17 0.79 10.35 -2.53
C LEU A 17 1.66 9.49 -1.62
N THR A 18 1.21 9.21 -0.40
CA THR A 18 1.80 8.23 0.51
C THR A 18 1.05 6.91 0.43
N ILE A 19 1.77 5.81 0.18
CA ILE A 19 1.29 4.46 0.44
C ILE A 19 1.88 3.99 1.76
N VAL A 20 1.03 3.77 2.75
CA VAL A 20 1.42 3.12 4.01
C VAL A 20 1.17 1.62 3.85
N ALA A 21 2.21 0.82 4.08
CA ALA A 21 2.14 -0.62 3.90
C ALA A 21 2.97 -1.38 4.95
N HIS A 22 2.72 -2.66 5.08
CA HIS A 22 3.55 -3.56 5.88
C HIS A 22 3.71 -4.91 5.20
N SER A 23 4.73 -5.67 5.61
CA SER A 23 5.01 -7.01 5.12
C SER A 23 5.07 -7.06 3.59
N TYR A 24 4.42 -8.05 2.97
CA TYR A 24 4.40 -8.26 1.53
C TYR A 24 3.89 -7.04 0.72
N MET A 25 2.94 -6.29 1.28
CA MET A 25 2.37 -5.12 0.59
C MET A 25 3.38 -3.99 0.37
N VAL A 26 4.49 -3.96 1.12
CA VAL A 26 5.59 -3.01 0.86
C VAL A 26 6.22 -3.28 -0.51
N LEU A 27 6.46 -4.55 -0.86
CA LEU A 27 6.98 -4.94 -2.17
C LEU A 27 6.02 -4.53 -3.30
N GLU A 28 4.74 -4.80 -3.13
CA GLU A 28 3.71 -4.43 -4.11
C GLU A 28 3.57 -2.90 -4.25
N ALA A 29 3.70 -2.15 -3.14
CA ALA A 29 3.70 -0.69 -3.16
C ALA A 29 4.93 -0.12 -3.90
N ILE A 30 6.11 -0.69 -3.69
CA ILE A 30 7.33 -0.29 -4.42
C ILE A 30 7.18 -0.58 -5.91
N ARG A 31 6.70 -1.77 -6.30
CA ARG A 31 6.42 -2.12 -7.70
C ARG A 31 5.42 -1.17 -8.35
N CYS A 32 4.33 -0.86 -7.65
CA CYS A 32 3.36 0.13 -8.09
C CYS A 32 4.01 1.50 -8.34
N ALA A 33 4.83 1.95 -7.39
CA ALA A 33 5.52 3.23 -7.46
C ALA A 33 6.55 3.28 -8.60
N ASP A 34 7.29 2.18 -8.85
CA ASP A 34 8.26 2.08 -9.95
C ASP A 34 7.59 2.13 -11.31
N VAL A 35 6.49 1.40 -11.49
CA VAL A 35 5.73 1.39 -12.73
C VAL A 35 5.11 2.76 -13.00
N LEU A 36 4.50 3.40 -12.00
CA LEU A 36 3.85 4.71 -12.19
C LEU A 36 4.83 5.88 -12.31
N LYS A 37 6.10 5.69 -11.92
CA LYS A 37 7.14 6.71 -12.09
C LYS A 37 7.31 7.13 -13.55
N VAL A 38 7.18 6.20 -14.52
CA VAL A 38 7.28 6.51 -15.94
C VAL A 38 6.15 7.42 -16.46
N LYS A 39 5.07 7.55 -15.67
CA LYS A 39 3.94 8.45 -15.91
C LYS A 39 4.01 9.73 -15.08
N GLY A 40 5.17 10.03 -14.51
CA GLY A 40 5.40 11.22 -13.71
C GLY A 40 4.63 11.22 -12.39
N VAL A 41 4.41 10.05 -11.78
CA VAL A 41 3.80 9.92 -10.43
C VAL A 41 4.89 9.62 -9.42
N SER A 42 4.96 10.45 -8.38
CA SER A 42 5.96 10.34 -7.31
C SER A 42 5.31 9.84 -6.03
N ILE A 43 5.37 8.53 -5.80
CA ILE A 43 4.76 7.87 -4.66
C ILE A 43 5.77 7.67 -3.55
N GLU A 44 5.42 8.10 -2.34
CA GLU A 44 6.12 7.74 -1.13
C GLU A 44 5.61 6.40 -0.61
N VAL A 45 6.52 5.49 -0.27
CA VAL A 45 6.18 4.21 0.35
C VAL A 45 6.73 4.18 1.76
N LEU A 46 5.83 4.13 2.74
CA LEU A 46 6.15 4.02 4.15
C LEU A 46 5.94 2.57 4.61
N ASP A 47 7.03 1.91 4.98
CA ASP A 47 7.04 0.56 5.56
C ASP A 47 6.88 0.67 7.08
N LEU A 48 5.77 0.20 7.61
CA LEU A 48 5.47 0.27 9.05
C LEU A 48 6.40 -0.57 9.91
N ARG A 49 6.91 -1.70 9.41
CA ARG A 49 7.73 -2.68 10.13
C ARG A 49 7.11 -3.24 11.40
N SER A 50 6.35 -2.44 12.13
CA SER A 50 5.71 -2.77 13.39
C SER A 50 4.31 -2.19 13.43
N ILE A 51 3.32 -3.01 13.77
CA ILE A 51 1.95 -2.57 13.99
C ILE A 51 1.75 -2.15 15.45
N ARG A 52 2.50 -2.77 16.37
CA ARG A 52 2.44 -2.44 17.79
C ARG A 52 3.84 -2.53 18.40
N PRO A 53 4.40 -1.42 18.87
CA PRO A 53 3.87 -0.06 18.75
C PRO A 53 3.88 0.46 17.31
N LEU A 54 2.90 1.31 16.98
CA LEU A 54 2.80 1.96 15.66
C LEU A 54 3.57 3.29 15.68
N ASP A 55 4.32 3.57 14.63
CA ASP A 55 5.02 4.85 14.44
C ASP A 55 4.06 5.89 13.83
N THR A 56 3.18 6.41 14.68
CA THR A 56 2.16 7.39 14.30
C THR A 56 2.78 8.67 13.73
N ASP A 57 3.89 9.14 14.32
CA ASP A 57 4.58 10.35 13.86
C ASP A 57 5.09 10.21 12.42
N ALA A 58 5.67 9.07 12.08
CA ALA A 58 6.14 8.82 10.73
C ALA A 58 4.99 8.82 9.72
N ILE A 59 3.84 8.21 10.07
CA ILE A 59 2.64 8.21 9.23
C ILE A 59 2.14 9.63 9.02
N LEU A 60 1.92 10.38 10.10
CA LEU A 60 1.40 11.75 10.03
C LEU A 60 2.32 12.69 9.24
N ASN A 61 3.64 12.59 9.44
CA ASN A 61 4.63 13.40 8.73
C ASN A 61 4.65 13.10 7.22
N SER A 62 4.60 11.81 6.85
CA SER A 62 4.54 11.41 5.45
C SER A 62 3.26 11.90 4.77
N VAL A 63 2.11 11.73 5.42
CA VAL A 63 0.82 12.16 4.87
C VAL A 63 0.71 13.69 4.82
N LYS A 64 1.23 14.43 5.81
CA LYS A 64 1.32 15.91 5.76
C LYS A 64 2.10 16.40 4.54
N LYS A 65 3.17 15.71 4.18
CA LYS A 65 4.01 16.04 3.01
C LYS A 65 3.26 15.86 1.69
N THR A 66 2.50 14.78 1.55
CA THR A 66 1.87 14.40 0.27
C THR A 66 0.41 14.81 0.15
N GLY A 67 -0.28 15.04 1.27
CA GLY A 67 -1.70 15.35 1.34
C GLY A 67 -2.64 14.23 0.91
N ARG A 68 -2.13 13.04 0.56
CA ARG A 68 -2.94 11.91 0.07
C ARG A 68 -2.46 10.60 0.66
N LEU A 69 -3.41 9.75 1.06
CA LEU A 69 -3.12 8.49 1.71
C LEU A 69 -3.82 7.33 1.02
N LEU A 70 -3.05 6.29 0.73
CA LEU A 70 -3.51 4.94 0.47
C LEU A 70 -2.90 4.00 1.52
N VAL A 71 -3.72 3.23 2.22
CA VAL A 71 -3.22 2.18 3.13
C VAL A 71 -3.37 0.82 2.44
N ALA A 72 -2.26 0.10 2.29
CA ALA A 72 -2.20 -1.21 1.67
C ALA A 72 -1.92 -2.28 2.73
N ASP A 73 -2.90 -3.13 2.95
CA ASP A 73 -2.89 -4.20 3.94
C ASP A 73 -3.09 -5.56 3.24
N ASN A 74 -2.49 -6.60 3.76
CA ASN A 74 -2.77 -7.99 3.34
C ASN A 74 -3.73 -8.71 4.30
N GLY A 75 -4.37 -7.98 5.19
CA GLY A 75 -5.52 -8.39 6.00
C GLY A 75 -6.85 -7.96 5.36
N TRP A 76 -7.94 -8.19 6.06
CA TRP A 76 -9.27 -7.75 5.65
C TRP A 76 -9.38 -6.22 5.67
N VAL A 77 -10.08 -5.67 4.68
CA VAL A 77 -10.33 -4.21 4.61
C VAL A 77 -11.15 -3.73 5.81
N HIS A 78 -12.13 -4.52 6.26
CA HIS A 78 -12.95 -4.18 7.41
C HIS A 78 -12.27 -4.59 8.70
N PHE A 79 -12.28 -3.69 9.69
CA PHE A 79 -11.70 -3.89 11.03
C PHE A 79 -10.20 -4.23 11.05
N GLY A 80 -9.50 -4.02 9.92
CA GLY A 80 -8.06 -4.25 9.80
C GLY A 80 -7.23 -3.05 10.23
N VAL A 81 -5.92 -3.22 10.22
CA VAL A 81 -4.92 -2.17 10.55
C VAL A 81 -5.12 -0.92 9.69
N SER A 82 -5.55 -1.08 8.46
CA SER A 82 -5.82 0.03 7.55
C SER A 82 -6.92 0.98 8.06
N ALA A 83 -7.91 0.47 8.77
CA ALA A 83 -8.96 1.29 9.37
C ALA A 83 -8.42 2.17 10.49
N GLU A 84 -7.59 1.61 11.37
CA GLU A 84 -6.93 2.34 12.45
C GLU A 84 -6.03 3.46 11.93
N ILE A 85 -5.21 3.18 10.91
CA ILE A 85 -4.32 4.18 10.31
C ILE A 85 -5.12 5.34 9.72
N ILE A 86 -6.22 5.07 9.02
CA ILE A 86 -7.10 6.11 8.47
C ILE A 86 -7.72 6.94 9.60
N SER A 87 -8.19 6.31 10.69
CA SER A 87 -8.74 7.01 11.86
C SER A 87 -7.71 7.97 12.43
N ILE A 88 -6.50 7.49 12.74
CA ILE A 88 -5.40 8.29 13.26
C ILE A 88 -5.10 9.50 12.36
N VAL A 89 -4.99 9.29 11.05
CA VAL A 89 -4.70 10.37 10.10
C VAL A 89 -5.85 11.37 10.05
N THR A 90 -7.08 10.90 10.01
CA THR A 90 -8.26 11.78 9.96
C THR A 90 -8.43 12.59 11.24
N GLU A 91 -8.22 11.98 12.40
CA GLU A 91 -8.34 12.66 13.69
C GLU A 91 -7.28 13.75 13.89
N ASN A 92 -6.07 13.56 13.35
CA ASN A 92 -4.93 14.43 13.64
C ASN A 92 -4.62 15.47 12.56
N ILE A 93 -4.93 15.17 11.29
CA ILE A 93 -4.52 16.02 10.14
C ILE A 93 -5.56 16.08 9.03
N PHE A 94 -6.85 16.03 9.35
CA PHE A 94 -7.93 16.10 8.38
C PHE A 94 -7.82 17.34 7.45
N ASP A 95 -7.46 18.48 8.01
CA ASP A 95 -7.27 19.75 7.31
C ASP A 95 -6.13 19.74 6.28
N ARG A 96 -5.24 18.76 6.34
CA ARG A 96 -4.12 18.57 5.41
C ARG A 96 -4.43 17.60 4.28
N LEU A 97 -5.54 16.90 4.33
CA LEU A 97 -5.93 15.94 3.31
C LEU A 97 -6.51 16.64 2.08
N LEU A 98 -5.96 16.34 0.91
CA LEU A 98 -6.41 16.85 -0.39
C LEU A 98 -7.57 16.03 -0.97
N CYS A 99 -7.81 14.83 -0.43
CA CYS A 99 -8.92 13.95 -0.78
C CYS A 99 -9.17 12.95 0.35
N ALA A 100 -10.28 12.22 0.28
CA ALA A 100 -10.54 11.14 1.22
C ALA A 100 -9.43 10.08 1.14
N PRO A 101 -8.94 9.57 2.28
CA PRO A 101 -8.03 8.44 2.32
C PRO A 101 -8.66 7.19 1.73
N GLU A 102 -7.88 6.39 1.05
CA GLU A 102 -8.31 5.10 0.50
C GLU A 102 -7.56 3.95 1.17
N ARG A 103 -8.14 2.77 1.14
CA ARG A 103 -7.51 1.54 1.65
C ARG A 103 -7.76 0.37 0.72
N ILE A 104 -6.82 -0.55 0.70
CA ILE A 104 -6.93 -1.81 -0.05
C ILE A 104 -6.45 -2.95 0.84
N GLY A 105 -7.13 -4.07 0.74
CA GLY A 105 -6.83 -5.30 1.44
C GLY A 105 -7.64 -6.45 0.87
N MET A 106 -7.63 -7.59 1.53
CA MET A 106 -8.43 -8.74 1.14
C MET A 106 -9.93 -8.46 1.31
N ASN A 107 -10.72 -9.09 0.47
CA ASN A 107 -12.18 -9.09 0.60
C ASN A 107 -12.61 -9.74 1.92
N ASN A 108 -13.77 -9.31 2.43
CA ASN A 108 -14.35 -9.88 3.65
C ASN A 108 -14.98 -11.26 3.37
N SER A 109 -14.12 -12.22 3.04
CA SER A 109 -14.48 -13.61 2.79
C SER A 109 -13.33 -14.53 3.21
N PRO A 110 -13.57 -15.82 3.48
CA PRO A 110 -12.50 -16.77 3.74
C PRO A 110 -11.51 -16.83 2.58
N SER A 111 -10.23 -17.04 2.91
CA SER A 111 -9.19 -17.20 1.89
C SER A 111 -9.50 -18.42 1.02
N PRO A 112 -9.48 -18.28 -0.30
CA PRO A 112 -9.81 -19.38 -1.20
C PRO A 112 -8.71 -20.45 -1.20
N SER A 113 -9.12 -21.69 -1.26
CA SER A 113 -8.23 -22.86 -1.35
C SER A 113 -7.88 -23.23 -2.79
N THR A 114 -8.58 -22.68 -3.78
CA THR A 114 -8.34 -22.98 -5.19
C THR A 114 -7.59 -21.85 -5.88
N ARG A 115 -6.65 -22.23 -6.76
CA ARG A 115 -5.83 -21.27 -7.53
C ARG A 115 -6.65 -20.29 -8.35
N ALA A 116 -7.73 -20.75 -8.97
CA ALA A 116 -8.59 -19.92 -9.80
C ALA A 116 -9.22 -18.76 -9.01
N LEU A 117 -9.60 -18.99 -7.76
CA LEU A 117 -10.16 -17.97 -6.87
C LEU A 117 -9.08 -17.10 -6.23
N ALA A 118 -7.91 -17.69 -5.89
CA ALA A 118 -6.79 -16.99 -5.29
C ALA A 118 -6.24 -15.87 -6.18
N ASN A 119 -6.23 -16.07 -7.49
CA ASN A 119 -5.70 -15.10 -8.46
C ASN A 119 -6.39 -13.73 -8.45
N ASN A 120 -7.60 -13.63 -7.94
CA ASN A 120 -8.35 -12.37 -7.83
C ASN A 120 -8.59 -11.94 -6.38
N PHE A 121 -8.08 -12.68 -5.42
CA PHE A 121 -8.35 -12.45 -4.01
C PHE A 121 -7.31 -11.53 -3.35
N TYR A 122 -6.04 -11.71 -3.70
CA TYR A 122 -4.94 -10.96 -3.09
C TYR A 122 -4.64 -9.68 -3.89
N PRO A 123 -4.66 -8.50 -3.25
CA PRO A 123 -4.33 -7.26 -3.94
C PRO A 123 -2.86 -7.25 -4.37
N ARG A 124 -2.59 -6.71 -5.55
CA ARG A 124 -1.27 -6.62 -6.17
C ARG A 124 -0.96 -5.18 -6.62
N ALA A 125 0.27 -4.95 -7.06
CA ALA A 125 0.75 -3.65 -7.51
C ALA A 125 -0.18 -2.98 -8.54
N LYS A 126 -0.78 -3.76 -9.46
CA LYS A 126 -1.76 -3.25 -10.43
C LYS A 126 -3.03 -2.71 -9.76
N ASP A 127 -3.48 -3.36 -8.68
CA ASP A 127 -4.69 -2.93 -7.97
C ASP A 127 -4.41 -1.67 -7.15
N LEU A 128 -3.21 -1.57 -6.54
CA LEU A 128 -2.75 -0.32 -5.93
C LEU A 128 -2.70 0.80 -6.97
N ALA A 129 -2.15 0.53 -8.16
CA ALA A 129 -2.04 1.51 -9.23
C ALA A 129 -3.41 2.03 -9.70
N LYS A 130 -4.45 1.18 -9.76
CA LYS A 130 -5.82 1.61 -10.04
C LYS A 130 -6.31 2.66 -9.05
N ILE A 131 -6.10 2.40 -7.75
CA ILE A 131 -6.52 3.33 -6.68
C ILE A 131 -5.68 4.61 -6.71
N VAL A 132 -4.37 4.51 -6.89
CA VAL A 132 -3.48 5.67 -7.03
C VAL A 132 -3.93 6.56 -8.20
N CYS A 133 -4.21 5.98 -9.36
CA CYS A 133 -4.70 6.72 -10.53
C CYS A 133 -6.05 7.39 -10.25
N LYS A 134 -6.97 6.73 -9.52
CA LYS A 134 -8.24 7.30 -9.06
C LYS A 134 -8.01 8.52 -8.16
N ILE A 135 -7.16 8.37 -7.13
CA ILE A 135 -6.83 9.45 -6.17
C ILE A 135 -6.22 10.67 -6.90
N LEU A 136 -5.29 10.41 -7.81
CA LEU A 136 -4.58 11.48 -8.54
C LEU A 136 -5.35 11.97 -9.77
N LYS A 137 -6.53 11.42 -10.06
CA LYS A 137 -7.35 11.74 -11.24
C LYS A 137 -6.58 11.61 -12.56
N LYS A 138 -5.65 10.65 -12.64
CA LYS A 138 -4.84 10.38 -13.82
C LYS A 138 -5.43 9.23 -14.63
N LYS A 139 -5.54 9.42 -15.94
CA LYS A 139 -5.91 8.36 -16.88
C LYS A 139 -4.63 7.69 -17.37
N VAL A 140 -4.43 6.43 -16.99
CA VAL A 140 -3.24 5.63 -17.36
C VAL A 140 -3.71 4.28 -17.85
N ASP A 141 -3.18 3.83 -18.97
CA ASP A 141 -3.39 2.45 -19.43
C ASP A 141 -2.55 1.49 -18.58
N LEU A 142 -3.20 0.91 -17.58
CA LEU A 142 -2.56 -0.02 -16.66
C LEU A 142 -2.36 -1.41 -17.26
N GLU A 143 -3.12 -1.80 -18.30
CA GLU A 143 -2.90 -3.07 -18.98
C GLU A 143 -1.56 -3.11 -19.71
N ALA A 144 -1.18 -1.99 -20.35
CA ALA A 144 0.10 -1.85 -21.00
C ALA A 144 1.29 -1.79 -20.01
N LEU A 145 1.07 -1.26 -18.79
CA LEU A 145 2.13 -1.11 -17.79
C LEU A 145 2.34 -2.34 -16.91
N PHE A 146 1.30 -3.14 -16.71
CA PHE A 146 1.35 -4.36 -15.90
C PHE A 146 1.03 -5.57 -16.80
N PRO A 147 2.02 -6.14 -17.47
CA PRO A 147 1.82 -7.32 -18.30
C PRO A 147 1.28 -8.47 -17.43
N LYS A 148 0.47 -9.33 -18.05
CA LYS A 148 -0.07 -10.51 -17.35
C LYS A 148 1.09 -11.36 -16.83
N SER A 149 1.15 -11.57 -15.51
CA SER A 149 2.10 -12.49 -14.90
C SER A 149 1.70 -13.92 -15.24
N SER A 150 2.67 -14.74 -15.63
CA SER A 150 2.49 -16.19 -15.77
C SER A 150 2.50 -16.90 -14.41
N LEU A 151 2.97 -16.21 -13.35
CA LEU A 151 3.02 -16.76 -12.00
C LEU A 151 1.63 -16.69 -11.36
N SER A 152 1.23 -17.79 -10.76
CA SER A 152 0.02 -17.85 -9.94
C SER A 152 0.17 -16.97 -8.71
N GLN A 153 -0.91 -16.29 -8.31
CA GLN A 153 -0.89 -15.37 -7.16
C GLN A 153 -0.93 -16.10 -5.80
N ASP A 154 -1.16 -17.39 -5.79
CA ASP A 154 -1.16 -18.26 -4.61
C ASP A 154 0.23 -18.84 -4.29
N ILE A 155 1.23 -18.53 -5.10
CA ILE A 155 2.62 -18.95 -4.88
C ILE A 155 3.40 -17.79 -4.25
N PRO A 156 4.25 -18.03 -3.23
CA PRO A 156 5.14 -17.02 -2.70
C PRO A 156 5.98 -16.38 -3.81
N ASP A 157 6.03 -15.07 -3.83
CA ASP A 157 6.82 -14.33 -4.79
C ASP A 157 8.32 -14.50 -4.48
N PRO A 158 9.16 -14.97 -5.44
CA PRO A 158 10.59 -15.19 -5.22
C PRO A 158 11.35 -13.93 -4.82
N ALA A 159 10.84 -12.74 -5.15
CA ALA A 159 11.44 -11.46 -4.77
C ALA A 159 11.12 -11.05 -3.33
N PHE A 160 10.19 -11.76 -2.65
CA PHE A 160 9.88 -11.48 -1.26
C PHE A 160 10.78 -12.30 -0.33
N ASN A 161 11.82 -11.66 0.16
CA ASN A 161 12.81 -12.28 1.06
C ASN A 161 12.45 -12.09 2.56
N GLY A 162 11.20 -11.83 2.86
CA GLY A 162 10.68 -11.69 4.22
C GLY A 162 10.78 -10.27 4.80
N PRO A 163 10.16 -10.04 5.95
CA PRO A 163 10.26 -8.78 6.69
C PRO A 163 11.59 -8.73 7.42
N PHE A 164 12.50 -7.92 7.00
CA PHE A 164 13.85 -7.82 7.57
C PHE A 164 14.13 -6.47 8.18
#